data_6df22a837c15219a4b6a446111ec660e
#
_entry.id   6df22a837c15219a4b6a446111ec660e
#
_cell.length_a   1.000
_cell.length_b   1.000
_cell.length_c   1.000
_cell.angle_alpha   90.00
_cell.angle_beta   90.00
_cell.angle_gamma   90.00
#
_symmetry.space_group_name_H-M   'P 1'
#
loop_
_entity.id
_entity.type
_entity.pdbx_description
1 polymer ?
#
loop_
_entity_poly.entity_id
_entity_poly.type
_entity_poly.pdbx_seq_one_letter_code
_entity_poly.pdbx_strand_id
1 'polypeptide(L)'
;MKQQRNLFFILSILFFSPAGAQSWTVQQCMHYAVEHNHEVRQAELELDNYKAQKTGAIGKFLPYVDAGIGAQYNFGRAIDPETNTYTDVSTFYNGYSLGASLPVFDGFSRLHALKAAKASELMGREALRQQQDQTALNVLQAFANVAYYEGLVKMAEEKVEEATLLLKQTQVLEEVGRKSAADVAQVESQKAEADYELIRQQNLYASALLELKKTMAYPLNDSLTPSSGEFAIRQQGEANLKFATHDSRIANSTGQLNVTEQHPELQQSRYRMQASKHEWHQARAALLPSLSLSAGLNTTYFKTLHSKTAASFSSQFKNNMGEYIGATLSIPLFNRLQTVTNIRKARNNYKIAREAYEQKQLELEKLSREAWQDWQGYLKQTALMEKKVEADSLAYQLTRRQFEEGLSTAIDLHTTGSQLLQSKATLLQCRLMAMVKAHLVRYYRGERVWE
;
A
#
# COMPACT_ATOMS: atom_id res chain seq x y z
N MET A 1 19.76 32.71 55.00
CA MET A 1 18.66 33.17 54.16
C MET A 1 18.03 32.00 53.48
N LYS A 2 16.75 31.74 53.77
CA LYS A 2 16.00 30.51 53.50
C LYS A 2 15.52 30.51 52.06
N GLN A 3 15.85 29.44 51.28
CA GLN A 3 15.22 29.13 50.01
C GLN A 3 13.88 28.41 50.29
N GLN A 4 12.78 28.98 49.85
CA GLN A 4 11.48 28.32 49.80
C GLN A 4 11.39 27.51 48.50
N ARG A 5 11.23 26.21 48.64
CA ARG A 5 11.00 25.24 47.57
C ARG A 5 9.51 25.00 47.44
N ASN A 6 8.86 25.63 46.46
CA ASN A 6 7.45 25.39 46.15
C ASN A 6 7.30 24.03 45.50
N LEU A 7 6.62 23.14 46.18
CA LEU A 7 6.20 21.81 45.71
C LEU A 7 4.88 21.97 44.97
N PHE A 8 4.93 22.00 43.62
CA PHE A 8 3.73 21.90 42.79
C PHE A 8 3.29 20.43 42.72
N PHE A 9 2.26 20.08 43.48
CA PHE A 9 1.52 18.83 43.31
C PHE A 9 0.62 18.97 42.09
N ILE A 10 1.05 18.41 40.93
CA ILE A 10 0.18 18.23 39.78
C ILE A 10 -0.71 17.04 40.05
N LEU A 11 -1.95 17.29 40.42
CA LEU A 11 -3.02 16.30 40.51
C LEU A 11 -3.42 15.89 39.09
N SER A 12 -2.84 14.80 38.58
CA SER A 12 -3.26 14.15 37.32
C SER A 12 -4.63 13.54 37.53
N ILE A 13 -5.68 14.26 37.19
CA ILE A 13 -7.04 13.71 37.06
C ILE A 13 -7.02 12.81 35.81
N LEU A 14 -6.87 11.50 36.06
CA LEU A 14 -7.16 10.45 35.08
C LEU A 14 -8.67 10.55 34.79
N PHE A 15 -9.02 11.21 33.68
CA PHE A 15 -10.32 11.05 33.03
C PHE A 15 -10.40 9.60 32.54
N PHE A 16 -10.91 8.72 33.38
CA PHE A 16 -11.49 7.46 32.93
C PHE A 16 -12.75 7.81 32.15
N SER A 17 -12.60 8.07 30.87
CA SER A 17 -13.74 8.02 29.96
C SER A 17 -14.27 6.59 30.01
N PRO A 18 -15.57 6.37 30.29
CA PRO A 18 -16.15 5.05 30.11
C PRO A 18 -15.92 4.66 28.66
N ALA A 19 -15.24 3.55 28.44
CA ALA A 19 -15.12 2.93 27.12
C ALA A 19 -16.51 2.43 26.70
N GLY A 20 -17.39 3.36 26.31
CA GLY A 20 -18.54 3.02 25.52
C GLY A 20 -17.99 2.35 24.24
N ALA A 21 -18.53 1.20 23.89
CA ALA A 21 -18.14 0.49 22.70
C ALA A 21 -18.26 1.44 21.50
N GLN A 22 -17.13 2.03 21.09
CA GLN A 22 -17.09 2.98 19.98
C GLN A 22 -17.34 2.21 18.70
N SER A 23 -18.52 2.40 18.12
CA SER A 23 -18.84 1.78 16.84
C SER A 23 -18.00 2.41 15.73
N TRP A 24 -17.27 1.60 15.00
CA TRP A 24 -16.37 2.02 13.93
C TRP A 24 -17.11 2.12 12.60
N THR A 25 -17.12 3.30 12.01
CA THR A 25 -17.63 3.48 10.64
C THR A 25 -16.61 2.96 9.63
N VAL A 26 -17.06 2.67 8.42
CA VAL A 26 -16.15 2.23 7.33
C VAL A 26 -15.05 3.27 7.03
N GLN A 27 -15.38 4.57 7.11
CA GLN A 27 -14.41 5.63 6.90
C GLN A 27 -13.34 5.67 7.99
N GLN A 28 -13.73 5.50 9.26
CA GLN A 28 -12.78 5.39 10.36
C GLN A 28 -11.88 4.17 10.22
N CYS A 29 -12.42 3.02 9.80
CA CYS A 29 -11.64 1.82 9.52
C CYS A 29 -10.62 2.05 8.39
N MET A 30 -11.04 2.69 7.29
CA MET A 30 -10.15 3.02 6.17
C MET A 30 -9.04 3.99 6.59
N HIS A 31 -9.39 5.05 7.32
CA HIS A 31 -8.42 6.03 7.80
C HIS A 31 -7.38 5.41 8.73
N TYR A 32 -7.85 4.63 9.71
CA TYR A 32 -6.97 3.90 10.63
C TYR A 32 -6.01 2.97 9.87
N ALA A 33 -6.53 2.22 8.89
CA ALA A 33 -5.71 1.31 8.11
C ALA A 33 -4.63 2.05 7.29
N VAL A 34 -4.97 3.18 6.66
CA VAL A 34 -3.99 3.99 5.91
C VAL A 34 -2.87 4.50 6.82
N GLU A 35 -3.15 4.79 8.10
CA GLU A 35 -2.15 5.26 9.05
C GLU A 35 -1.29 4.14 9.67
N HIS A 36 -1.84 2.92 9.81
CA HIS A 36 -1.20 1.86 10.60
C HIS A 36 -0.80 0.63 9.79
N ASN A 37 -1.28 0.47 8.56
CA ASN A 37 -1.00 -0.70 7.74
C ASN A 37 0.49 -0.80 7.36
N HIS A 38 1.05 -1.98 7.50
CA HIS A 38 2.47 -2.25 7.25
C HIS A 38 2.86 -2.06 5.78
N GLU A 39 1.98 -2.33 4.83
CA GLU A 39 2.25 -2.14 3.40
C GLU A 39 2.34 -0.65 3.05
N VAL A 40 1.48 0.20 3.64
CA VAL A 40 1.58 1.65 3.51
C VAL A 40 2.90 2.15 4.11
N ARG A 41 3.27 1.63 5.29
CA ARG A 41 4.54 1.99 5.92
C ARG A 41 5.75 1.57 5.09
N GLN A 42 5.70 0.42 4.44
CA GLN A 42 6.74 -0.01 3.48
C GLN A 42 6.84 0.96 2.30
N ALA A 43 5.70 1.37 1.72
CA ALA A 43 5.69 2.34 0.62
C ALA A 43 6.22 3.73 1.04
N GLU A 44 6.00 4.17 2.29
CA GLU A 44 6.62 5.38 2.85
C GLU A 44 8.15 5.28 2.91
N LEU A 45 8.67 4.14 3.40
CA LEU A 45 10.11 3.89 3.46
C LEU A 45 10.74 3.80 2.06
N GLU A 46 10.02 3.25 1.09
CA GLU A 46 10.47 3.26 -0.31
C GLU A 46 10.51 4.67 -0.89
N LEU A 47 9.54 5.51 -0.57
CA LEU A 47 9.57 6.93 -0.94
C LEU A 47 10.78 7.63 -0.32
N ASP A 48 11.11 7.33 0.93
CA ASP A 48 12.30 7.89 1.59
C ASP A 48 13.60 7.43 0.93
N ASN A 49 13.66 6.20 0.43
CA ASN A 49 14.78 5.73 -0.41
C ASN A 49 14.92 6.55 -1.70
N TYR A 50 13.82 6.87 -2.39
CA TYR A 50 13.87 7.75 -3.57
C TYR A 50 14.31 9.19 -3.22
N LYS A 51 13.89 9.73 -2.07
CA LYS A 51 14.38 11.03 -1.58
C LYS A 51 15.90 11.00 -1.29
N ALA A 52 16.36 9.90 -0.67
CA ALA A 52 17.81 9.70 -0.42
C ALA A 52 18.60 9.58 -1.74
N GLN A 53 18.07 8.87 -2.74
CA GLN A 53 18.69 8.80 -4.08
C GLN A 53 18.77 10.18 -4.74
N LYS A 54 17.71 11.00 -4.63
CA LYS A 54 17.75 12.40 -5.12
C LYS A 54 18.81 13.21 -4.39
N THR A 55 18.91 13.09 -3.07
CA THR A 55 19.94 13.75 -2.27
C THR A 55 21.34 13.33 -2.72
N GLY A 56 21.56 12.03 -2.95
CA GLY A 56 22.80 11.52 -3.51
C GLY A 56 23.12 12.06 -4.90
N ALA A 57 22.08 12.24 -5.75
CA ALA A 57 22.25 12.84 -7.07
C ALA A 57 22.62 14.34 -6.99
N ILE A 58 22.11 15.07 -5.99
CA ILE A 58 22.52 16.46 -5.68
C ILE A 58 23.96 16.46 -5.17
N GLY A 59 24.31 15.54 -4.27
CA GLY A 59 25.66 15.40 -3.72
C GLY A 59 26.77 15.22 -4.78
N LYS A 60 26.44 14.61 -5.94
CA LYS A 60 27.39 14.48 -7.06
C LYS A 60 27.82 15.83 -7.69
N PHE A 61 27.19 16.95 -7.34
CA PHE A 61 27.62 18.29 -7.75
C PHE A 61 28.60 18.94 -6.76
N LEU A 62 28.76 18.35 -5.59
CA LEU A 62 29.70 18.81 -4.56
C LEU A 62 31.09 18.19 -4.78
N PRO A 63 32.15 18.81 -4.26
CA PRO A 63 33.47 18.19 -4.28
C PRO A 63 33.47 16.92 -3.41
N TYR A 64 34.15 15.91 -3.91
CA TYR A 64 34.52 14.73 -3.12
C TYR A 64 35.83 15.03 -2.40
N VAL A 65 35.87 14.84 -1.09
CA VAL A 65 37.07 15.06 -0.27
C VAL A 65 37.37 13.77 0.45
N ASP A 66 38.62 13.34 0.36
CA ASP A 66 39.10 12.13 1.04
C ASP A 66 40.45 12.39 1.74
N ALA A 67 40.69 11.66 2.81
CA ALA A 67 41.96 11.64 3.50
C ALA A 67 42.46 10.18 3.60
N GLY A 68 43.74 9.99 3.32
CA GLY A 68 44.37 8.69 3.36
C GLY A 68 45.62 8.69 4.24
N ILE A 69 45.78 7.63 5.02
CA ILE A 69 47.00 7.34 5.77
C ILE A 69 47.45 5.92 5.41
N GLY A 70 48.65 5.80 4.86
CA GLY A 70 49.22 4.51 4.50
C GLY A 70 50.54 4.27 5.21
N ALA A 71 50.78 3.06 5.69
CA ALA A 71 52.04 2.65 6.26
C ALA A 71 52.50 1.32 5.65
N GLN A 72 53.75 1.23 5.24
CA GLN A 72 54.29 -0.01 4.69
C GLN A 72 55.73 -0.22 5.09
N TYR A 73 56.10 -1.50 5.27
CA TYR A 73 57.51 -1.93 5.40
C TYR A 73 57.92 -2.55 4.07
N ASN A 74 59.04 -2.09 3.52
CA ASN A 74 59.67 -2.67 2.35
C ASN A 74 60.93 -3.38 2.76
N PHE A 75 61.12 -4.62 2.33
CA PHE A 75 62.26 -5.44 2.60
C PHE A 75 63.00 -5.75 1.27
N GLY A 76 64.35 -5.67 1.31
CA GLY A 76 65.16 -5.91 0.12
C GLY A 76 65.68 -4.62 -0.52
N ARG A 77 66.13 -4.72 -1.78
CA ARG A 77 66.81 -3.64 -2.47
C ARG A 77 65.84 -2.52 -2.86
N ALA A 78 66.08 -1.34 -2.30
CA ALA A 78 65.28 -0.12 -2.60
C ALA A 78 66.19 1.08 -2.87
N ILE A 79 65.57 2.14 -3.46
CA ILE A 79 66.25 3.43 -3.57
C ILE A 79 66.15 4.12 -2.23
N ASP A 80 67.28 4.48 -1.65
CA ASP A 80 67.35 5.31 -0.47
C ASP A 80 67.04 6.75 -0.85
N PRO A 81 65.97 7.37 -0.34
CA PRO A 81 65.58 8.74 -0.69
C PRO A 81 66.56 9.82 -0.23
N GLU A 82 67.40 9.52 0.75
CA GLU A 82 68.43 10.49 1.24
C GLU A 82 69.64 10.56 0.30
N THR A 83 70.06 9.40 -0.19
CA THR A 83 71.28 9.26 -1.02
C THR A 83 71.00 9.08 -2.49
N ASN A 84 69.77 8.80 -2.88
CA ASN A 84 69.31 8.45 -4.23
C ASN A 84 70.10 7.26 -4.84
N THR A 85 70.60 6.36 -3.99
CA THR A 85 71.35 5.17 -4.39
C THR A 85 70.57 3.89 -4.05
N TYR A 86 70.85 2.80 -4.78
CA TYR A 86 70.25 1.51 -4.45
C TYR A 86 70.95 0.91 -3.21
N THR A 87 70.18 0.67 -2.18
CA THR A 87 70.64 0.04 -0.95
C THR A 87 69.83 -1.21 -0.64
N ASP A 88 70.42 -2.23 -0.07
CA ASP A 88 69.77 -3.46 0.36
C ASP A 88 69.37 -3.33 1.83
N VAL A 89 68.37 -2.54 2.10
CA VAL A 89 67.91 -2.17 3.43
C VAL A 89 66.39 -2.23 3.57
N SER A 90 65.94 -2.64 4.69
CA SER A 90 64.51 -2.57 5.04
C SER A 90 64.14 -1.14 5.40
N THR A 91 63.03 -0.69 4.87
CA THR A 91 62.55 0.70 5.02
C THR A 91 61.11 0.71 5.53
N PHE A 92 60.82 1.68 6.37
CA PHE A 92 59.44 2.05 6.78
C PHE A 92 59.05 3.31 6.06
N TYR A 93 57.88 3.25 5.39
CA TYR A 93 57.27 4.37 4.69
C TYR A 93 55.88 4.62 5.29
N ASN A 94 55.57 5.89 5.54
CA ASN A 94 54.28 6.33 5.99
C ASN A 94 53.85 7.54 5.14
N GLY A 95 52.70 7.40 4.45
CA GLY A 95 52.16 8.45 3.58
C GLY A 95 50.86 9.02 4.13
N TYR A 96 50.72 10.31 4.03
CA TYR A 96 49.52 11.06 4.40
C TYR A 96 49.03 11.84 3.17
N SER A 97 47.75 11.76 2.88
CA SER A 97 47.16 12.47 1.78
C SER A 97 45.81 13.07 2.16
N LEU A 98 45.53 14.24 1.66
CA LEU A 98 44.19 14.88 1.66
C LEU A 98 43.89 15.28 0.23
N GLY A 99 42.87 14.70 -0.35
CA GLY A 99 42.46 14.94 -1.73
C GLY A 99 41.11 15.60 -1.82
N ALA A 100 40.92 16.46 -2.81
CA ALA A 100 39.60 16.96 -3.23
C ALA A 100 39.48 16.84 -4.73
N SER A 101 38.33 16.38 -5.20
CA SER A 101 38.02 16.32 -6.63
C SER A 101 36.62 16.86 -6.91
N LEU A 102 36.50 17.68 -7.96
CA LEU A 102 35.24 18.26 -8.40
C LEU A 102 35.10 18.07 -9.90
N PRO A 103 34.14 17.25 -10.36
CA PRO A 103 33.81 17.23 -11.78
C PRO A 103 33.07 18.51 -12.17
N VAL A 104 33.68 19.34 -13.02
CA VAL A 104 33.12 20.61 -13.50
C VAL A 104 32.13 20.38 -14.64
N PHE A 105 32.52 19.54 -15.59
CA PHE A 105 31.70 19.17 -16.74
C PHE A 105 31.80 17.67 -17.02
N ASP A 106 30.67 17.03 -17.27
CA ASP A 106 30.56 15.58 -17.54
C ASP A 106 29.57 15.26 -18.67
N GLY A 107 29.45 16.17 -19.65
CA GLY A 107 28.49 16.02 -20.73
C GLY A 107 27.03 16.10 -20.29
N PHE A 108 26.73 16.76 -19.15
CA PHE A 108 25.41 16.84 -18.50
C PHE A 108 24.93 15.53 -17.87
N SER A 109 25.80 14.54 -17.66
CA SER A 109 25.46 13.24 -17.06
C SER A 109 24.78 13.43 -15.69
N ARG A 110 25.40 14.22 -14.78
CA ARG A 110 24.87 14.51 -13.44
C ARG A 110 23.53 15.25 -13.48
N LEU A 111 23.36 16.17 -14.44
CA LEU A 111 22.09 16.89 -14.62
C LEU A 111 20.96 15.92 -15.00
N HIS A 112 21.23 15.00 -15.94
CA HIS A 112 20.23 13.99 -16.31
C HIS A 112 20.01 12.95 -15.21
N ALA A 113 21.05 12.54 -14.48
CA ALA A 113 20.89 11.70 -13.29
C ALA A 113 20.01 12.36 -12.22
N LEU A 114 20.18 13.66 -11.96
CA LEU A 114 19.31 14.40 -11.03
C LEU A 114 17.85 14.48 -11.53
N LYS A 115 17.66 14.71 -12.83
CA LYS A 115 16.30 14.71 -13.43
C LYS A 115 15.65 13.33 -13.35
N ALA A 116 16.40 12.24 -13.56
CA ALA A 116 15.92 10.88 -13.39
C ALA A 116 15.54 10.62 -11.91
N ALA A 117 16.40 11.00 -10.97
CA ALA A 117 16.12 10.85 -9.54
C ALA A 117 14.89 11.67 -9.06
N LYS A 118 14.66 12.87 -9.61
CA LYS A 118 13.44 13.66 -9.36
C LYS A 118 12.20 12.95 -9.90
N ALA A 119 12.27 12.40 -11.10
CA ALA A 119 11.15 11.62 -11.67
C ALA A 119 10.88 10.36 -10.84
N SER A 120 11.92 9.68 -10.34
CA SER A 120 11.77 8.52 -9.45
C SER A 120 11.15 8.88 -8.10
N GLU A 121 11.49 10.05 -7.52
CA GLU A 121 10.81 10.54 -6.31
C GLU A 121 9.32 10.80 -6.55
N LEU A 122 8.95 11.41 -7.67
CA LEU A 122 7.54 11.62 -8.02
C LEU A 122 6.82 10.29 -8.26
N MET A 123 7.48 9.33 -8.92
CA MET A 123 6.98 7.96 -9.06
C MET A 123 6.71 7.31 -7.69
N GLY A 124 7.64 7.45 -6.74
CA GLY A 124 7.47 6.93 -5.38
C GLY A 124 6.31 7.57 -4.61
N ARG A 125 6.04 8.87 -4.83
CA ARG A 125 4.87 9.55 -4.22
C ARG A 125 3.56 8.98 -4.75
N GLU A 126 3.47 8.75 -6.05
CA GLU A 126 2.26 8.15 -6.64
C GLU A 126 2.12 6.67 -6.25
N ALA A 127 3.24 5.94 -6.05
CA ALA A 127 3.21 4.57 -5.53
C ALA A 127 2.68 4.51 -4.08
N LEU A 128 3.09 5.45 -3.22
CA LEU A 128 2.54 5.57 -1.88
C LEU A 128 1.04 5.87 -1.91
N ARG A 129 0.61 6.82 -2.75
CA ARG A 129 -0.81 7.15 -2.92
C ARG A 129 -1.61 5.93 -3.39
N GLN A 130 -1.10 5.20 -4.37
CA GLN A 130 -1.73 3.95 -4.85
C GLN A 130 -1.88 2.93 -3.73
N GLN A 131 -0.84 2.75 -2.89
CA GLN A 131 -0.88 1.80 -1.78
C GLN A 131 -1.89 2.22 -0.70
N GLN A 132 -2.01 3.52 -0.41
CA GLN A 132 -3.02 4.05 0.51
C GLN A 132 -4.44 3.77 -0.01
N ASP A 133 -4.71 4.09 -1.28
CA ASP A 133 -6.02 3.85 -1.90
C ASP A 133 -6.36 2.36 -1.98
N GLN A 134 -5.37 1.50 -2.31
CA GLN A 134 -5.56 0.04 -2.35
C GLN A 134 -5.85 -0.53 -0.96
N THR A 135 -5.15 -0.06 0.07
CA THR A 135 -5.40 -0.45 1.46
C THR A 135 -6.83 -0.07 1.88
N ALA A 136 -7.26 1.15 1.56
CA ALA A 136 -8.62 1.60 1.84
C ALA A 136 -9.69 0.75 1.12
N LEU A 137 -9.47 0.39 -0.14
CA LEU A 137 -10.37 -0.50 -0.89
C LEU A 137 -10.42 -1.91 -0.29
N ASN A 138 -9.29 -2.45 0.15
CA ASN A 138 -9.23 -3.75 0.82
C ASN A 138 -10.01 -3.74 2.15
N VAL A 139 -9.89 -2.65 2.93
CA VAL A 139 -10.67 -2.45 4.16
C VAL A 139 -12.17 -2.34 3.85
N LEU A 140 -12.54 -1.58 2.82
CA LEU A 140 -13.94 -1.46 2.39
C LEU A 140 -14.55 -2.83 2.05
N GLN A 141 -13.80 -3.66 1.30
CA GLN A 141 -14.24 -5.02 0.95
C GLN A 141 -14.36 -5.92 2.20
N ALA A 142 -13.37 -5.88 3.10
CA ALA A 142 -13.41 -6.63 4.34
C ALA A 142 -14.56 -6.18 5.26
N PHE A 143 -14.83 -4.87 5.35
CA PHE A 143 -15.95 -4.31 6.09
C PHE A 143 -17.30 -4.74 5.50
N ALA A 144 -17.43 -4.73 4.18
CA ALA A 144 -18.63 -5.21 3.50
C ALA A 144 -18.88 -6.71 3.80
N ASN A 145 -17.83 -7.52 3.86
CA ASN A 145 -17.95 -8.93 4.26
C ASN A 145 -18.40 -9.08 5.72
N VAL A 146 -17.88 -8.27 6.65
CA VAL A 146 -18.35 -8.27 8.06
C VAL A 146 -19.82 -7.91 8.13
N ALA A 147 -20.24 -6.85 7.43
CA ALA A 147 -21.64 -6.42 7.37
C ALA A 147 -22.56 -7.49 6.76
N TYR A 148 -22.08 -8.22 5.77
CA TYR A 148 -22.79 -9.34 5.16
C TYR A 148 -23.02 -10.49 6.16
N TYR A 149 -21.95 -10.95 6.82
CA TYR A 149 -22.09 -12.04 7.79
C TYR A 149 -22.86 -11.64 9.06
N GLU A 150 -22.75 -10.40 9.51
CA GLU A 150 -23.60 -9.87 10.59
C GLU A 150 -25.08 -9.92 10.19
N GLY A 151 -25.40 -9.53 8.97
CA GLY A 151 -26.77 -9.66 8.45
C GLY A 151 -27.24 -11.10 8.38
N LEU A 152 -26.37 -12.05 7.99
CA LEU A 152 -26.71 -13.48 7.99
C LEU A 152 -26.89 -14.05 9.41
N VAL A 153 -26.10 -13.62 10.39
CA VAL A 153 -26.30 -14.00 11.80
C VAL A 153 -27.67 -13.55 12.29
N LYS A 154 -28.04 -12.28 12.04
CA LYS A 154 -29.38 -11.78 12.44
C LYS A 154 -30.52 -12.56 11.79
N MET A 155 -30.39 -12.89 10.49
CA MET A 155 -31.36 -13.72 9.79
C MET A 155 -31.43 -15.16 10.35
N ALA A 156 -30.30 -15.73 10.76
CA ALA A 156 -30.25 -17.05 11.39
C ALA A 156 -30.84 -17.03 12.80
N GLU A 157 -30.62 -15.97 13.59
CA GLU A 157 -31.24 -15.75 14.91
C GLU A 157 -32.78 -15.71 14.78
N GLU A 158 -33.31 -14.88 13.83
CA GLU A 158 -34.74 -14.83 13.55
C GLU A 158 -35.29 -16.22 13.17
N LYS A 159 -34.53 -17.00 12.38
CA LYS A 159 -34.92 -18.34 11.96
C LYS A 159 -34.96 -19.35 13.12
N VAL A 160 -34.00 -19.27 14.05
CA VAL A 160 -33.99 -20.12 15.28
C VAL A 160 -35.18 -19.79 16.18
N GLU A 161 -35.48 -18.49 16.38
CA GLU A 161 -36.66 -18.07 17.16
C GLU A 161 -37.94 -18.58 16.53
N GLU A 162 -38.10 -18.42 15.22
CA GLU A 162 -39.26 -18.92 14.47
C GLU A 162 -39.37 -20.44 14.55
N ALA A 163 -38.29 -21.21 14.33
CA ALA A 163 -38.31 -22.68 14.41
C ALA A 163 -38.63 -23.17 15.83
N THR A 164 -38.16 -22.47 16.85
CA THR A 164 -38.47 -22.77 18.26
C THR A 164 -39.94 -22.55 18.57
N LEU A 165 -40.54 -21.47 18.09
CA LEU A 165 -41.98 -21.20 18.24
C LEU A 165 -42.82 -22.26 17.49
N LEU A 166 -42.43 -22.59 16.26
CA LEU A 166 -43.10 -23.58 15.44
C LEU A 166 -43.05 -24.96 16.06
N LEU A 167 -41.91 -25.38 16.63
CA LEU A 167 -41.79 -26.65 17.34
C LEU A 167 -42.75 -26.71 18.53
N LYS A 168 -42.79 -25.69 19.35
CA LYS A 168 -43.70 -25.60 20.50
C LYS A 168 -45.18 -25.66 20.07
N GLN A 169 -45.56 -24.96 19.00
CA GLN A 169 -46.92 -25.00 18.45
C GLN A 169 -47.28 -26.41 17.94
N THR A 170 -46.37 -27.09 17.22
CA THR A 170 -46.57 -28.38 16.66
C THR A 170 -46.70 -29.45 17.74
N GLN A 171 -45.92 -29.36 18.83
CA GLN A 171 -46.03 -30.24 19.99
C GLN A 171 -47.40 -30.12 20.67
N VAL A 172 -47.91 -28.90 20.91
CA VAL A 172 -49.24 -28.66 21.45
C VAL A 172 -50.35 -29.24 20.54
N LEU A 173 -50.19 -29.11 19.21
CA LEU A 173 -51.16 -29.66 18.26
C LEU A 173 -51.11 -31.18 18.19
N GLU A 174 -50.00 -31.82 18.45
CA GLU A 174 -49.84 -33.28 18.55
C GLU A 174 -50.52 -33.78 19.81
N GLU A 175 -50.33 -33.13 20.99
CA GLU A 175 -50.99 -33.47 22.24
C GLU A 175 -52.51 -33.48 22.13
N VAL A 176 -53.11 -32.60 21.32
CA VAL A 176 -54.54 -32.54 21.06
C VAL A 176 -54.98 -33.39 19.86
N GLY A 177 -54.06 -34.20 19.28
CA GLY A 177 -54.36 -35.14 18.18
C GLY A 177 -54.56 -34.48 16.79
N ARG A 178 -54.15 -33.24 16.61
CA ARG A 178 -54.30 -32.50 15.32
C ARG A 178 -53.05 -32.61 14.43
N LYS A 179 -51.91 -33.02 14.97
CA LYS A 179 -50.66 -33.29 14.24
C LYS A 179 -50.13 -34.65 14.63
N SER A 180 -49.26 -35.22 13.79
CA SER A 180 -48.63 -36.51 14.04
C SER A 180 -47.29 -36.37 14.73
N ALA A 181 -46.80 -37.41 15.39
CA ALA A 181 -45.44 -37.48 15.92
C ALA A 181 -44.37 -37.32 14.81
N ALA A 182 -44.71 -37.71 13.56
CA ALA A 182 -43.83 -37.48 12.40
C ALA A 182 -43.69 -35.97 12.06
N ASP A 183 -44.77 -35.20 12.20
CA ASP A 183 -44.73 -33.75 12.01
C ASP A 183 -43.84 -33.08 13.09
N VAL A 184 -43.93 -33.52 14.36
CA VAL A 184 -43.08 -33.03 15.46
C VAL A 184 -41.62 -33.34 15.17
N ALA A 185 -41.29 -34.60 14.81
CA ALA A 185 -39.92 -35.00 14.51
C ALA A 185 -39.35 -34.21 13.31
N GLN A 186 -40.17 -33.92 12.29
CA GLN A 186 -39.77 -33.11 11.16
C GLN A 186 -39.45 -31.65 11.56
N VAL A 187 -40.28 -31.04 12.40
CA VAL A 187 -40.05 -29.64 12.87
C VAL A 187 -38.86 -29.58 13.86
N GLU A 188 -38.66 -30.64 14.67
CA GLU A 188 -37.48 -30.77 15.52
C GLU A 188 -36.18 -30.83 14.71
N SER A 189 -36.17 -31.58 13.61
CA SER A 189 -35.06 -31.64 12.66
C SER A 189 -34.78 -30.24 12.04
N GLN A 190 -35.83 -29.50 11.65
CA GLN A 190 -35.70 -28.15 11.11
C GLN A 190 -35.14 -27.14 12.15
N LYS A 191 -35.53 -27.28 13.41
CA LYS A 191 -34.97 -26.48 14.51
C LYS A 191 -33.49 -26.76 14.72
N ALA A 192 -33.09 -28.04 14.70
CA ALA A 192 -31.68 -28.43 14.83
C ALA A 192 -30.84 -27.92 13.65
N GLU A 193 -31.38 -27.90 12.43
CA GLU A 193 -30.75 -27.29 11.25
C GLU A 193 -30.59 -25.78 11.41
N ALA A 194 -31.59 -25.07 11.94
CA ALA A 194 -31.52 -23.66 12.20
C ALA A 194 -30.45 -23.30 13.25
N ASP A 195 -30.37 -24.09 14.34
CA ASP A 195 -29.33 -23.93 15.36
C ASP A 195 -27.92 -24.15 14.78
N TYR A 196 -27.76 -25.20 13.96
CA TYR A 196 -26.50 -25.47 13.28
C TYR A 196 -26.08 -24.30 12.36
N GLU A 197 -27.03 -23.78 11.58
CA GLU A 197 -26.75 -22.68 10.66
C GLU A 197 -26.40 -21.38 11.43
N LEU A 198 -27.03 -21.10 12.55
CA LEU A 198 -26.67 -19.98 13.43
C LEU A 198 -25.21 -20.05 13.89
N ILE A 199 -24.80 -21.20 14.42
CA ILE A 199 -23.40 -21.40 14.87
C ILE A 199 -22.43 -21.23 13.69
N ARG A 200 -22.80 -21.76 12.53
CA ARG A 200 -22.01 -21.62 11.32
C ARG A 200 -21.83 -20.15 10.90
N GLN A 201 -22.92 -19.36 10.89
CA GLN A 201 -22.87 -17.96 10.54
C GLN A 201 -22.08 -17.13 11.57
N GLN A 202 -22.23 -17.43 12.86
CA GLN A 202 -21.42 -16.80 13.92
C GLN A 202 -19.92 -17.03 13.73
N ASN A 203 -19.51 -18.25 13.37
CA ASN A 203 -18.11 -18.57 13.06
C ASN A 203 -17.59 -17.81 11.84
N LEU A 204 -18.40 -17.69 10.78
CA LEU A 204 -18.04 -16.94 9.59
C LEU A 204 -17.93 -15.42 9.87
N TYR A 205 -18.83 -14.89 10.69
CA TYR A 205 -18.76 -13.50 11.16
C TYR A 205 -17.48 -13.25 11.98
N ALA A 206 -17.16 -14.13 12.93
CA ALA A 206 -15.92 -14.01 13.69
C ALA A 206 -14.66 -14.05 12.79
N SER A 207 -14.65 -14.92 11.78
CA SER A 207 -13.56 -15.01 10.81
C SER A 207 -13.46 -13.75 9.95
N ALA A 208 -14.58 -13.20 9.49
CA ALA A 208 -14.61 -11.95 8.72
C ALA A 208 -14.11 -10.77 9.57
N LEU A 209 -14.46 -10.72 10.85
CA LEU A 209 -13.99 -9.70 11.77
C LEU A 209 -12.46 -9.77 12.00
N LEU A 210 -11.91 -10.98 12.11
CA LEU A 210 -10.46 -11.17 12.20
C LEU A 210 -9.74 -10.72 10.91
N GLU A 211 -10.31 -11.00 9.73
CA GLU A 211 -9.74 -10.54 8.46
C GLU A 211 -9.81 -9.00 8.33
N LEU A 212 -10.89 -8.36 8.78
CA LEU A 212 -10.98 -6.91 8.84
C LEU A 212 -9.89 -6.32 9.75
N LYS A 213 -9.72 -6.85 10.96
CA LYS A 213 -8.67 -6.41 11.90
C LYS A 213 -7.28 -6.56 11.30
N LYS A 214 -7.00 -7.69 10.65
CA LYS A 214 -5.73 -7.94 9.96
C LYS A 214 -5.49 -6.92 8.84
N THR A 215 -6.50 -6.67 8.01
CA THR A 215 -6.41 -5.72 6.88
C THR A 215 -6.17 -4.29 7.37
N MET A 216 -6.74 -3.92 8.51
CA MET A 216 -6.52 -2.64 9.17
C MET A 216 -5.18 -2.57 9.93
N ALA A 217 -4.46 -3.67 10.13
CA ALA A 217 -3.37 -3.81 11.10
C ALA A 217 -3.82 -3.46 12.54
N TYR A 218 -5.08 -3.75 12.87
CA TYR A 218 -5.65 -3.55 14.21
C TYR A 218 -5.29 -4.75 15.11
N PRO A 219 -5.02 -4.53 16.42
CA PRO A 219 -4.70 -5.62 17.34
C PRO A 219 -5.79 -6.70 17.37
N LEU A 220 -5.42 -7.96 17.13
CA LEU A 220 -6.40 -9.06 17.00
C LEU A 220 -7.16 -9.33 18.28
N ASN A 221 -6.56 -9.06 19.45
CA ASN A 221 -7.15 -9.32 20.77
C ASN A 221 -8.08 -8.20 21.24
N ASP A 222 -8.00 -7.00 20.66
CA ASP A 222 -8.83 -5.87 21.07
C ASP A 222 -10.23 -5.99 20.47
N SER A 223 -11.24 -5.48 21.18
CA SER A 223 -12.61 -5.48 20.66
C SER A 223 -12.77 -4.45 19.53
N LEU A 224 -13.36 -4.85 18.43
CA LEU A 224 -13.75 -4.00 17.32
C LEU A 224 -15.24 -4.22 17.04
N THR A 225 -16.03 -3.15 17.14
CA THR A 225 -17.48 -3.20 16.86
C THR A 225 -17.76 -2.36 15.61
N PRO A 226 -17.85 -2.97 14.41
CA PRO A 226 -18.17 -2.24 13.19
C PRO A 226 -19.63 -1.72 13.25
N SER A 227 -19.85 -0.49 12.79
CA SER A 227 -21.21 0.10 12.67
C SER A 227 -21.84 -0.31 11.35
N SER A 228 -22.11 -1.61 11.20
CA SER A 228 -22.67 -2.15 9.95
C SER A 228 -24.16 -1.83 9.75
N GLY A 229 -24.91 -1.59 10.83
CA GLY A 229 -26.32 -1.21 10.74
C GLY A 229 -26.56 0.17 10.10
N GLU A 230 -25.74 1.18 10.37
CA GLU A 230 -25.79 2.47 9.65
C GLU A 230 -25.36 2.34 8.20
N PHE A 231 -24.46 1.43 7.91
CA PHE A 231 -23.92 1.17 6.61
C PHE A 231 -25.00 0.60 5.64
N ALA A 232 -25.86 -0.26 6.14
CA ALA A 232 -26.96 -0.84 5.34
C ALA A 232 -28.17 0.11 5.22
N ILE A 233 -28.45 0.97 6.21
CA ILE A 233 -29.69 1.76 6.27
C ILE A 233 -29.50 3.19 5.76
N ARG A 234 -28.40 3.86 6.06
CA ARG A 234 -28.15 5.26 5.66
C ARG A 234 -28.01 5.47 4.15
N GLN A 235 -27.72 4.41 3.41
CA GLN A 235 -27.57 4.46 1.94
C GLN A 235 -28.83 4.13 1.16
N GLN A 236 -29.94 3.78 1.80
CA GLN A 236 -31.20 3.49 1.08
C GLN A 236 -31.88 4.71 0.46
N GLY A 237 -31.67 5.91 0.99
CA GLY A 237 -32.41 7.09 0.55
C GLY A 237 -31.60 8.15 -0.19
N GLU A 238 -30.35 8.41 0.21
CA GLU A 238 -29.64 9.60 -0.27
C GLU A 238 -28.48 9.32 -1.24
N ALA A 239 -27.75 8.24 -1.08
CA ALA A 239 -26.58 7.96 -1.93
C ALA A 239 -26.99 7.45 -3.32
N ASN A 240 -28.01 6.58 -3.41
CA ASN A 240 -28.50 6.10 -4.70
C ASN A 240 -29.16 7.22 -5.53
N LEU A 241 -29.81 8.20 -4.90
CA LEU A 241 -30.43 9.32 -5.60
C LEU A 241 -29.42 10.43 -5.92
N LYS A 242 -28.50 10.77 -5.00
CA LYS A 242 -27.51 11.83 -5.25
C LYS A 242 -26.40 11.39 -6.20
N PHE A 243 -25.95 10.13 -6.14
CA PHE A 243 -25.02 9.58 -7.12
C PHE A 243 -25.68 9.43 -8.49
N ALA A 244 -26.88 8.88 -8.57
CA ALA A 244 -27.62 8.74 -9.84
C ALA A 244 -27.99 10.09 -10.47
N THR A 245 -28.33 11.11 -9.67
CA THR A 245 -28.76 12.43 -10.20
C THR A 245 -27.59 13.37 -10.50
N HIS A 246 -26.49 13.28 -9.76
CA HIS A 246 -25.30 14.08 -10.06
C HIS A 246 -24.51 13.50 -11.24
N ASP A 247 -24.46 12.18 -11.37
CA ASP A 247 -23.76 11.47 -12.44
C ASP A 247 -24.60 11.25 -13.71
N SER A 248 -25.93 11.35 -13.63
CA SER A 248 -26.75 11.32 -14.86
C SER A 248 -26.50 12.51 -15.78
N ARG A 249 -26.00 13.64 -15.27
CA ARG A 249 -25.50 14.75 -16.07
C ARG A 249 -24.16 14.46 -16.75
N ILE A 250 -23.34 13.55 -16.18
CA ILE A 250 -22.04 13.15 -16.72
C ILE A 250 -22.20 11.93 -17.65
N ALA A 251 -23.18 11.07 -17.40
CA ALA A 251 -23.49 9.92 -18.27
C ALA A 251 -24.14 10.33 -19.61
N ASN A 252 -24.70 11.54 -19.70
CA ASN A 252 -25.34 12.05 -20.94
C ASN A 252 -24.38 12.74 -21.91
N SER A 253 -23.12 13.00 -21.51
CA SER A 253 -22.06 13.41 -22.42
C SER A 253 -21.17 12.21 -22.74
N THR A 254 -21.57 11.41 -23.75
CA THR A 254 -20.77 10.32 -24.35
C THR A 254 -20.09 9.43 -23.32
N GLY A 255 -20.66 8.32 -22.94
CA GLY A 255 -20.17 7.24 -22.04
C GLY A 255 -18.66 6.93 -21.92
N GLN A 256 -17.81 7.91 -22.10
CA GLN A 256 -16.38 7.88 -21.91
C GLN A 256 -16.08 8.30 -20.46
N LEU A 257 -16.01 7.30 -19.59
CA LEU A 257 -15.26 7.43 -18.33
C LEU A 257 -13.78 7.59 -18.72
N ASN A 258 -13.38 8.83 -18.98
CA ASN A 258 -11.97 9.10 -19.15
C ASN A 258 -11.30 8.84 -17.80
N VAL A 259 -10.44 7.83 -17.75
CA VAL A 259 -9.48 7.69 -16.65
C VAL A 259 -8.79 9.03 -16.54
N THR A 260 -8.92 9.66 -15.39
CA THR A 260 -8.33 10.99 -15.19
C THR A 260 -6.82 10.83 -15.34
N GLU A 261 -6.19 11.73 -16.10
CA GLU A 261 -4.72 11.75 -16.21
C GLU A 261 -4.02 11.77 -14.84
N GLN A 262 -4.75 12.10 -13.77
CA GLN A 262 -4.29 12.19 -12.39
C GLN A 262 -4.34 10.86 -11.62
N HIS A 263 -4.76 9.73 -12.27
CA HIS A 263 -4.79 8.43 -11.60
C HIS A 263 -3.37 8.00 -11.15
N PRO A 264 -3.16 7.59 -9.89
CA PRO A 264 -1.83 7.37 -9.33
C PRO A 264 -1.01 6.32 -10.12
N GLU A 265 -1.61 5.22 -10.55
CA GLU A 265 -0.93 4.19 -11.36
C GLU A 265 -0.47 4.72 -12.74
N LEU A 266 -1.29 5.58 -13.36
CA LEU A 266 -0.94 6.19 -14.64
C LEU A 266 0.22 7.19 -14.47
N GLN A 267 0.15 8.02 -13.44
CA GLN A 267 1.22 8.97 -13.12
C GLN A 267 2.52 8.25 -12.75
N GLN A 268 2.45 7.17 -11.98
CA GLN A 268 3.60 6.33 -11.65
C GLN A 268 4.28 5.82 -12.93
N SER A 269 3.51 5.26 -13.86
CA SER A 269 4.03 4.77 -15.14
C SER A 269 4.61 5.90 -16.00
N ARG A 270 3.98 7.09 -15.99
CA ARG A 270 4.48 8.30 -16.67
C ARG A 270 5.83 8.77 -16.09
N TYR A 271 5.96 8.83 -14.77
CA TYR A 271 7.21 9.22 -14.13
C TYR A 271 8.33 8.19 -14.36
N ARG A 272 8.00 6.89 -14.39
CA ARG A 272 8.95 5.84 -14.77
C ARG A 272 9.46 6.03 -16.20
N MET A 273 8.58 6.34 -17.15
CA MET A 273 8.96 6.67 -18.51
C MET A 273 9.86 7.91 -18.57
N GLN A 274 9.56 8.97 -17.77
CA GLN A 274 10.40 10.16 -17.70
C GLN A 274 11.79 9.87 -17.11
N ALA A 275 11.86 9.05 -16.06
CA ALA A 275 13.13 8.62 -15.47
C ALA A 275 13.99 7.89 -16.52
N SER A 276 13.43 6.90 -17.20
CA SER A 276 14.13 6.14 -18.26
C SER A 276 14.56 7.02 -19.44
N LYS A 277 13.79 8.07 -19.78
CA LYS A 277 14.19 9.06 -20.79
C LYS A 277 15.45 9.82 -20.34
N HIS A 278 15.50 10.23 -19.08
CA HIS A 278 16.67 10.92 -18.55
C HIS A 278 17.88 9.99 -18.41
N GLU A 279 17.69 8.73 -18.05
CA GLU A 279 18.75 7.70 -18.04
C GLU A 279 19.34 7.49 -19.46
N TRP A 280 18.50 7.49 -20.49
CA TRP A 280 18.99 7.45 -21.87
C TRP A 280 19.82 8.69 -22.23
N HIS A 281 19.38 9.89 -21.84
CA HIS A 281 20.17 11.11 -22.06
C HIS A 281 21.48 11.09 -21.24
N GLN A 282 21.47 10.55 -20.03
CA GLN A 282 22.65 10.34 -19.21
C GLN A 282 23.65 9.40 -19.91
N ALA A 283 23.16 8.27 -20.47
CA ALA A 283 24.02 7.36 -21.21
C ALA A 283 24.67 8.02 -22.43
N ARG A 284 23.97 8.93 -23.10
CA ARG A 284 24.53 9.72 -24.23
C ARG A 284 25.62 10.70 -23.81
N ALA A 285 25.58 11.18 -22.58
CA ALA A 285 26.58 12.09 -22.03
C ALA A 285 28.00 11.49 -22.05
N ALA A 286 28.10 10.15 -21.99
CA ALA A 286 29.37 9.43 -22.05
C ALA A 286 30.09 9.53 -23.42
N LEU A 287 29.48 10.15 -24.44
CA LEU A 287 30.13 10.49 -25.72
C LEU A 287 30.80 11.87 -25.67
N LEU A 288 30.51 12.69 -24.67
CA LEU A 288 31.01 14.04 -24.56
C LEU A 288 32.27 14.08 -23.68
N PRO A 289 33.15 15.09 -23.89
CA PRO A 289 34.30 15.29 -23.01
C PRO A 289 33.86 15.50 -21.56
N SER A 290 34.73 15.18 -20.62
CA SER A 290 34.55 15.50 -19.19
C SER A 290 35.74 16.31 -18.68
N LEU A 291 35.46 17.29 -17.81
CA LEU A 291 36.45 18.15 -17.16
C LEU A 291 36.31 17.98 -15.64
N SER A 292 37.40 17.64 -14.98
CA SER A 292 37.48 17.56 -13.53
C SER A 292 38.61 18.44 -13.00
N LEU A 293 38.37 19.07 -11.86
CA LEU A 293 39.38 19.75 -11.05
C LEU A 293 39.77 18.82 -9.88
N SER A 294 41.06 18.84 -9.58
CA SER A 294 41.58 18.13 -8.41
C SER A 294 42.55 19.02 -7.66
N ALA A 295 42.53 18.90 -6.34
CA ALA A 295 43.53 19.57 -5.47
C ALA A 295 43.89 18.59 -4.36
N GLY A 296 45.11 18.68 -3.87
CA GLY A 296 45.51 17.81 -2.76
C GLY A 296 46.76 18.29 -2.05
N LEU A 297 46.87 17.76 -0.84
CA LEU A 297 48.03 17.87 0.02
C LEU A 297 48.56 16.44 0.26
N ASN A 298 49.85 16.26 0.18
CA ASN A 298 50.48 15.01 0.50
C ASN A 298 51.77 15.23 1.25
N THR A 299 52.09 14.33 2.18
CA THR A 299 53.36 14.33 2.86
C THR A 299 53.74 12.91 3.21
N THR A 300 55.03 12.70 3.41
CA THR A 300 55.58 11.36 3.66
C THR A 300 56.58 11.39 4.79
N TYR A 301 56.60 10.31 5.55
CA TYR A 301 57.63 9.98 6.48
C TYR A 301 58.32 8.69 6.05
N PHE A 302 59.65 8.75 5.97
CA PHE A 302 60.49 7.62 5.58
C PHE A 302 61.54 7.34 6.65
N LYS A 303 61.77 6.05 6.95
CA LYS A 303 62.82 5.63 7.87
C LYS A 303 63.47 4.36 7.37
N THR A 304 64.79 4.42 7.17
CA THR A 304 65.58 3.23 6.96
C THR A 304 65.78 2.49 8.29
N LEU A 305 65.38 1.20 8.35
CA LEU A 305 65.53 0.39 9.55
C LEU A 305 67.03 0.17 9.83
N HIS A 306 67.40 0.30 11.09
CA HIS A 306 68.81 0.18 11.55
C HIS A 306 69.71 1.41 11.21
N SER A 307 69.23 2.49 10.59
CA SER A 307 69.97 3.73 10.45
C SER A 307 69.77 4.61 11.70
N LYS A 308 70.87 5.22 12.17
CA LYS A 308 70.88 6.14 13.31
C LYS A 308 70.72 7.60 12.87
N THR A 309 70.70 7.86 11.56
CA THR A 309 70.74 9.21 10.98
C THR A 309 69.42 9.70 10.38
N ALA A 310 68.30 8.98 10.57
CA ALA A 310 67.02 9.35 10.01
C ALA A 310 66.50 10.68 10.61
N ALA A 311 66.09 11.62 9.74
CA ALA A 311 65.48 12.89 10.16
C ALA A 311 64.19 12.61 10.97
N SER A 312 63.87 13.47 11.93
CA SER A 312 62.70 13.29 12.80
C SER A 312 61.40 13.32 12.02
N PHE A 313 60.39 12.61 12.53
CA PHE A 313 59.04 12.60 11.92
C PHE A 313 58.52 14.02 11.66
N SER A 314 58.61 14.93 12.64
CA SER A 314 58.14 16.30 12.52
C SER A 314 58.85 17.09 11.41
N SER A 315 60.15 16.88 11.26
CA SER A 315 60.93 17.54 10.19
C SER A 315 60.55 17.01 8.82
N GLN A 316 60.47 15.70 8.66
CA GLN A 316 60.08 15.12 7.37
C GLN A 316 58.65 15.45 7.02
N PHE A 317 57.69 15.34 7.96
CA PHE A 317 56.31 15.66 7.76
C PHE A 317 56.09 17.07 7.22
N LYS A 318 56.84 18.03 7.76
CA LYS A 318 56.76 19.46 7.34
C LYS A 318 57.51 19.70 6.02
N ASN A 319 58.69 19.12 5.86
CA ASN A 319 59.55 19.39 4.70
C ASN A 319 59.14 18.62 3.45
N ASN A 320 58.47 17.48 3.60
CA ASN A 320 57.99 16.64 2.51
C ASN A 320 56.55 17.04 2.09
N MET A 321 55.97 18.10 2.66
CA MET A 321 54.62 18.55 2.30
C MET A 321 54.62 19.04 0.87
N GLY A 322 53.79 18.44 0.06
CA GLY A 322 53.50 18.83 -1.33
C GLY A 322 52.06 19.20 -1.53
N GLU A 323 51.82 20.21 -2.32
CA GLU A 323 50.51 20.72 -2.69
C GLU A 323 50.36 20.63 -4.21
N TYR A 324 49.18 20.29 -4.68
CA TYR A 324 48.90 20.35 -6.11
C TYR A 324 47.48 20.80 -6.38
N ILE A 325 47.30 21.49 -7.51
CA ILE A 325 46.02 21.79 -8.14
C ILE A 325 46.12 21.40 -9.60
N GLY A 326 45.16 20.65 -10.08
CA GLY A 326 45.14 20.14 -11.44
C GLY A 326 43.76 20.21 -12.09
N ALA A 327 43.74 20.30 -13.41
CA ALA A 327 42.56 20.13 -14.22
C ALA A 327 42.81 19.03 -15.25
N THR A 328 41.86 18.11 -15.35
CA THR A 328 41.95 16.98 -16.29
C THR A 328 40.77 17.02 -17.26
N LEU A 329 41.07 17.16 -18.55
CA LEU A 329 40.10 17.03 -19.65
C LEU A 329 40.23 15.62 -20.23
N SER A 330 39.16 14.82 -20.14
CA SER A 330 39.10 13.47 -20.72
C SER A 330 38.17 13.47 -21.93
N ILE A 331 38.65 13.02 -23.06
CA ILE A 331 37.91 12.93 -24.33
C ILE A 331 37.85 11.46 -24.74
N PRO A 332 36.66 10.81 -24.64
CA PRO A 332 36.54 9.42 -25.04
C PRO A 332 36.57 9.27 -26.58
N LEU A 333 37.59 8.67 -27.12
CA LEU A 333 37.70 8.44 -28.57
C LEU A 333 37.14 7.08 -28.99
N PHE A 334 37.55 6.02 -28.30
CA PHE A 334 37.10 4.64 -28.57
C PHE A 334 37.17 3.79 -27.31
N ASN A 335 36.07 3.14 -26.97
CA ASN A 335 35.95 2.29 -25.78
C ASN A 335 35.36 0.90 -26.10
N ARG A 336 35.78 0.29 -27.19
CA ARG A 336 35.35 -1.05 -27.63
C ARG A 336 33.82 -1.16 -27.80
N LEU A 337 33.16 -0.11 -28.32
CA LEU A 337 31.71 -0.01 -28.52
C LEU A 337 30.83 -0.06 -27.23
N GLN A 338 31.44 -0.04 -26.04
CA GLN A 338 30.69 -0.13 -24.78
C GLN A 338 29.69 1.02 -24.60
N THR A 339 30.11 2.26 -24.91
CA THR A 339 29.22 3.43 -24.83
C THR A 339 28.05 3.31 -25.80
N VAL A 340 28.30 2.89 -27.06
CA VAL A 340 27.25 2.71 -28.08
C VAL A 340 26.25 1.63 -27.64
N THR A 341 26.74 0.54 -27.05
CA THR A 341 25.90 -0.55 -26.52
C THR A 341 25.03 -0.05 -25.34
N ASN A 342 25.62 0.69 -24.40
CA ASN A 342 24.89 1.24 -23.25
C ASN A 342 23.83 2.25 -23.69
N ILE A 343 24.11 3.11 -24.67
CA ILE A 343 23.13 4.05 -25.23
C ILE A 343 21.97 3.29 -25.90
N ARG A 344 22.26 2.22 -26.66
CA ARG A 344 21.21 1.39 -27.29
C ARG A 344 20.33 0.72 -26.23
N LYS A 345 20.93 0.14 -25.18
CA LYS A 345 20.19 -0.46 -24.05
C LYS A 345 19.29 0.57 -23.36
N ALA A 346 19.84 1.72 -22.99
CA ALA A 346 19.09 2.80 -22.34
C ALA A 346 17.95 3.33 -23.22
N ARG A 347 18.19 3.46 -24.56
CA ARG A 347 17.13 3.83 -25.52
C ARG A 347 16.01 2.79 -25.57
N ASN A 348 16.36 1.50 -25.57
CA ASN A 348 15.37 0.43 -25.56
C ASN A 348 14.58 0.41 -24.25
N ASN A 349 15.23 0.61 -23.10
CA ASN A 349 14.56 0.73 -21.81
C ASN A 349 13.54 1.89 -21.79
N TYR A 350 13.90 3.05 -22.37
CA TYR A 350 12.95 4.15 -22.54
C TYR A 350 11.74 3.75 -23.42
N LYS A 351 11.98 3.04 -24.54
CA LYS A 351 10.88 2.56 -25.40
C LYS A 351 9.99 1.57 -24.66
N ILE A 352 10.58 0.61 -23.93
CA ILE A 352 9.84 -0.35 -23.10
C ILE A 352 8.98 0.39 -22.06
N ALA A 353 9.54 1.39 -21.38
CA ALA A 353 8.79 2.20 -20.41
C ALA A 353 7.65 3.00 -21.06
N ARG A 354 7.83 3.45 -22.31
CA ARG A 354 6.78 4.11 -23.07
C ARG A 354 5.64 3.15 -23.43
N GLU A 355 5.96 1.98 -23.96
CA GLU A 355 4.95 0.95 -24.26
C GLU A 355 4.19 0.52 -22.98
N ALA A 356 4.91 0.39 -21.86
CA ALA A 356 4.30 0.10 -20.56
C ALA A 356 3.32 1.20 -20.10
N TYR A 357 3.63 2.47 -20.37
CA TYR A 357 2.71 3.58 -20.10
C TYR A 357 1.44 3.50 -20.97
N GLU A 358 1.59 3.28 -22.26
CA GLU A 358 0.47 3.14 -23.20
C GLU A 358 -0.39 1.90 -22.85
N GLN A 359 0.22 0.79 -22.47
CA GLN A 359 -0.47 -0.41 -21.98
C GLN A 359 -1.24 -0.13 -20.69
N LYS A 360 -0.62 0.55 -19.73
CA LYS A 360 -1.27 0.91 -18.46
C LYS A 360 -2.48 1.82 -18.66
N GLN A 361 -2.41 2.72 -19.61
CA GLN A 361 -3.54 3.59 -19.97
C GLN A 361 -4.75 2.76 -20.48
N LEU A 362 -4.51 1.81 -21.39
CA LEU A 362 -5.57 0.92 -21.88
C LEU A 362 -6.13 0.01 -20.79
N GLU A 363 -5.27 -0.53 -19.92
CA GLU A 363 -5.67 -1.36 -18.78
C GLU A 363 -6.60 -0.59 -17.83
N LEU A 364 -6.21 0.62 -17.43
CA LEU A 364 -7.02 1.45 -16.54
C LEU A 364 -8.33 1.89 -17.19
N GLU A 365 -8.34 2.17 -18.50
CA GLU A 365 -9.57 2.46 -19.23
C GLU A 365 -10.52 1.26 -19.21
N LYS A 366 -10.01 0.05 -19.45
CA LYS A 366 -10.78 -1.20 -19.35
C LYS A 366 -11.36 -1.37 -17.93
N LEU A 367 -10.51 -1.29 -16.90
CA LEU A 367 -10.93 -1.48 -15.50
C LEU A 367 -11.96 -0.44 -15.05
N SER A 368 -11.82 0.80 -15.49
CA SER A 368 -12.79 1.86 -15.22
C SER A 368 -14.16 1.55 -15.84
N ARG A 369 -14.19 1.06 -17.09
CA ARG A 369 -15.43 0.64 -17.76
C ARG A 369 -16.05 -0.58 -17.10
N GLU A 370 -15.26 -1.57 -16.73
CA GLU A 370 -15.72 -2.77 -16.01
C GLU A 370 -16.35 -2.38 -14.66
N ALA A 371 -15.66 -1.52 -13.87
CA ALA A 371 -16.19 -1.06 -12.59
C ALA A 371 -17.53 -0.34 -12.73
N TRP A 372 -17.69 0.49 -13.77
CA TRP A 372 -18.96 1.17 -14.07
C TRP A 372 -20.06 0.19 -14.47
N GLN A 373 -19.75 -0.78 -15.34
CA GLN A 373 -20.71 -1.81 -15.75
C GLN A 373 -21.17 -2.67 -14.58
N ASP A 374 -20.23 -3.08 -13.73
CA ASP A 374 -20.52 -3.85 -12.53
C ASP A 374 -21.43 -3.07 -11.58
N TRP A 375 -21.11 -1.79 -11.32
CA TRP A 375 -21.93 -0.94 -10.46
C TRP A 375 -23.36 -0.82 -10.99
N GLN A 376 -23.54 -0.52 -12.28
CA GLN A 376 -24.86 -0.48 -12.92
C GLN A 376 -25.57 -1.84 -12.89
N GLY A 377 -24.82 -2.93 -13.04
CA GLY A 377 -25.33 -4.28 -12.93
C GLY A 377 -25.90 -4.57 -11.53
N TYR A 378 -25.12 -4.28 -10.48
CA TYR A 378 -25.58 -4.46 -9.10
C TYR A 378 -26.75 -3.58 -8.69
N LEU A 379 -26.84 -2.34 -9.19
CA LEU A 379 -28.02 -1.49 -8.98
C LEU A 379 -29.30 -2.12 -9.55
N LYS A 380 -29.23 -2.64 -10.78
CA LYS A 380 -30.36 -3.32 -11.43
C LYS A 380 -30.72 -4.64 -10.71
N GLN A 381 -29.70 -5.42 -10.31
CA GLN A 381 -29.89 -6.66 -9.54
C GLN A 381 -30.56 -6.37 -8.19
N THR A 382 -30.15 -5.31 -7.48
CA THR A 382 -30.76 -4.88 -6.22
C THR A 382 -32.25 -4.60 -6.40
N ALA A 383 -32.64 -3.81 -7.42
CA ALA A 383 -34.03 -3.48 -7.67
C ALA A 383 -34.89 -4.71 -8.03
N LEU A 384 -34.31 -5.71 -8.72
CA LEU A 384 -35.01 -6.97 -9.02
C LEU A 384 -35.11 -7.86 -7.79
N MET A 385 -34.06 -7.91 -6.97
CA MET A 385 -34.06 -8.70 -5.74
C MET A 385 -34.99 -8.12 -4.66
N GLU A 386 -35.21 -6.81 -4.61
CA GLU A 386 -36.23 -6.19 -3.75
C GLU A 386 -37.62 -6.72 -4.08
N LYS A 387 -37.99 -6.74 -5.37
CA LYS A 387 -39.27 -7.31 -5.80
C LYS A 387 -39.38 -8.82 -5.51
N LYS A 388 -38.26 -9.55 -5.66
CA LYS A 388 -38.25 -10.99 -5.36
C LYS A 388 -38.46 -11.23 -3.86
N VAL A 389 -37.78 -10.49 -2.98
CA VAL A 389 -37.96 -10.60 -1.52
C VAL A 389 -39.39 -10.26 -1.10
N GLU A 390 -40.01 -9.27 -1.71
CA GLU A 390 -41.44 -8.93 -1.48
C GLU A 390 -42.35 -10.09 -1.83
N ALA A 391 -42.19 -10.69 -3.02
CA ALA A 391 -42.98 -11.85 -3.48
C ALA A 391 -42.72 -13.09 -2.60
N ASP A 392 -41.47 -13.44 -2.30
CA ASP A 392 -41.12 -14.57 -1.45
C ASP A 392 -41.64 -14.38 -0.01
N SER A 393 -41.62 -13.13 0.51
CA SER A 393 -42.20 -12.82 1.83
C SER A 393 -43.70 -13.04 1.89
N LEU A 394 -44.44 -12.63 0.84
CA LEU A 394 -45.87 -12.87 0.74
C LEU A 394 -46.15 -14.38 0.64
N ALA A 395 -45.45 -15.08 -0.24
CA ALA A 395 -45.58 -16.54 -0.39
C ALA A 395 -45.37 -17.26 0.92
N TYR A 396 -44.29 -16.94 1.65
CA TYR A 396 -44.00 -17.52 2.96
C TYR A 396 -45.09 -17.23 3.99
N GLN A 397 -45.60 -16.00 4.08
CA GLN A 397 -46.68 -15.65 5.01
C GLN A 397 -47.98 -16.42 4.69
N LEU A 398 -48.33 -16.63 3.41
CA LEU A 398 -49.47 -17.40 3.02
C LEU A 398 -49.32 -18.89 3.36
N THR A 399 -48.14 -19.50 3.04
CA THR A 399 -47.83 -20.91 3.37
C THR A 399 -47.83 -21.12 4.89
N ARG A 400 -47.33 -20.17 5.68
CA ARG A 400 -47.37 -20.23 7.15
C ARG A 400 -48.80 -20.29 7.67
N ARG A 401 -49.70 -19.43 7.21
CA ARG A 401 -51.12 -19.47 7.58
C ARG A 401 -51.78 -20.79 7.19
N GLN A 402 -51.54 -21.30 5.97
CA GLN A 402 -52.02 -22.59 5.52
C GLN A 402 -51.51 -23.74 6.42
N PHE A 403 -50.24 -23.70 6.85
CA PHE A 403 -49.69 -24.66 7.79
C PHE A 403 -50.36 -24.60 9.17
N GLU A 404 -50.62 -23.43 9.69
CA GLU A 404 -51.32 -23.19 10.96
C GLU A 404 -52.77 -23.75 10.89
N GLU A 405 -53.42 -23.65 9.74
CA GLU A 405 -54.76 -24.19 9.46
C GLU A 405 -54.74 -25.71 9.10
N GLY A 406 -53.58 -26.31 8.94
CA GLY A 406 -53.42 -27.74 8.58
C GLY A 406 -53.58 -28.03 7.09
N LEU A 407 -53.60 -27.00 6.24
CA LEU A 407 -53.77 -27.09 4.77
C LEU A 407 -52.45 -27.22 4.01
N SER A 408 -51.29 -27.07 4.69
CA SER A 408 -49.94 -27.22 4.11
C SER A 408 -49.05 -28.07 4.99
N THR A 409 -47.97 -28.61 4.41
CA THR A 409 -47.03 -29.48 5.14
C THR A 409 -45.88 -28.67 5.77
N ALA A 410 -45.20 -29.25 6.76
CA ALA A 410 -43.97 -28.66 7.32
C ALA A 410 -42.85 -28.49 6.27
N ILE A 411 -42.84 -29.37 5.26
CA ILE A 411 -41.89 -29.30 4.15
C ILE A 411 -42.14 -28.09 3.27
N ASP A 412 -43.41 -27.79 2.95
CA ASP A 412 -43.78 -26.63 2.15
C ASP A 412 -43.38 -25.30 2.87
N LEU A 413 -43.65 -25.25 4.19
CA LEU A 413 -43.27 -24.12 5.02
C LEU A 413 -41.73 -23.95 5.06
N HIS A 414 -40.98 -25.03 5.26
CA HIS A 414 -39.52 -25.00 5.24
C HIS A 414 -38.97 -24.52 3.89
N THR A 415 -39.54 -25.02 2.78
CA THR A 415 -39.12 -24.67 1.42
C THR A 415 -39.31 -23.17 1.15
N THR A 416 -40.51 -22.64 1.43
CA THR A 416 -40.80 -21.21 1.22
C THR A 416 -40.00 -20.30 2.16
N GLY A 417 -39.76 -20.73 3.42
CA GLY A 417 -38.89 -20.03 4.37
C GLY A 417 -37.44 -19.99 3.94
N SER A 418 -36.90 -21.10 3.45
CA SER A 418 -35.53 -21.18 2.91
C SER A 418 -35.36 -20.32 1.65
N GLN A 419 -36.38 -20.29 0.78
CA GLN A 419 -36.41 -19.41 -0.39
C GLN A 419 -36.37 -17.92 -0.01
N LEU A 420 -37.17 -17.51 0.98
CA LEU A 420 -37.18 -16.15 1.50
C LEU A 420 -35.83 -15.77 2.12
N LEU A 421 -35.22 -16.66 2.91
CA LEU A 421 -33.91 -16.42 3.51
C LEU A 421 -32.84 -16.25 2.45
N GLN A 422 -32.83 -17.10 1.43
CA GLN A 422 -31.90 -17.02 0.30
C GLN A 422 -32.06 -15.70 -0.47
N SER A 423 -33.28 -15.27 -0.72
CA SER A 423 -33.51 -14.01 -1.44
C SER A 423 -33.13 -12.78 -0.60
N LYS A 424 -33.38 -12.79 0.72
CA LYS A 424 -32.91 -11.73 1.65
C LYS A 424 -31.38 -11.66 1.68
N ALA A 425 -30.69 -12.80 1.78
CA ALA A 425 -29.24 -12.88 1.77
C ALA A 425 -28.64 -12.35 0.45
N THR A 426 -29.23 -12.72 -0.67
CA THR A 426 -28.81 -12.24 -2.00
C THR A 426 -29.06 -10.75 -2.17
N LEU A 427 -30.18 -10.22 -1.68
CA LEU A 427 -30.45 -8.77 -1.68
C LEU A 427 -29.41 -8.00 -0.87
N LEU A 428 -29.08 -8.47 0.33
CA LEU A 428 -28.04 -7.88 1.17
C LEU A 428 -26.68 -7.86 0.43
N GLN A 429 -26.30 -8.97 -0.18
CA GLN A 429 -25.07 -9.09 -0.97
C GLN A 429 -25.06 -8.09 -2.14
N CYS A 430 -26.17 -7.98 -2.91
CA CYS A 430 -26.27 -7.05 -4.02
C CYS A 430 -26.10 -5.59 -3.57
N ARG A 431 -26.73 -5.20 -2.45
CA ARG A 431 -26.61 -3.85 -1.88
C ARG A 431 -25.18 -3.53 -1.46
N LEU A 432 -24.52 -4.43 -0.73
CA LEU A 432 -23.14 -4.24 -0.29
C LEU A 432 -22.18 -4.17 -1.48
N MET A 433 -22.36 -5.04 -2.47
CA MET A 433 -21.52 -5.03 -3.68
C MET A 433 -21.75 -3.78 -4.54
N ALA A 434 -22.99 -3.29 -4.67
CA ALA A 434 -23.26 -2.04 -5.36
C ALA A 434 -22.47 -0.86 -4.74
N MET A 435 -22.37 -0.82 -3.43
CA MET A 435 -21.60 0.20 -2.72
C MET A 435 -20.10 0.03 -2.91
N VAL A 436 -19.54 -1.18 -2.76
CA VAL A 436 -18.10 -1.44 -3.01
C VAL A 436 -17.73 -1.02 -4.43
N LYS A 437 -18.59 -1.36 -5.42
CA LYS A 437 -18.35 -0.98 -6.83
C LYS A 437 -18.47 0.52 -7.06
N ALA A 438 -19.34 1.23 -6.34
CA ALA A 438 -19.42 2.69 -6.40
C ALA A 438 -18.09 3.36 -5.95
N HIS A 439 -17.47 2.87 -4.86
CA HIS A 439 -16.17 3.36 -4.42
C HIS A 439 -15.04 3.02 -5.41
N LEU A 440 -15.12 1.86 -6.05
CA LEU A 440 -14.17 1.46 -7.09
C LEU A 440 -14.26 2.36 -8.34
N VAL A 441 -15.47 2.79 -8.73
CA VAL A 441 -15.67 3.78 -9.80
C VAL A 441 -15.02 5.12 -9.43
N ARG A 442 -15.16 5.58 -8.19
CA ARG A 442 -14.51 6.81 -7.70
C ARG A 442 -12.98 6.69 -7.75
N TYR A 443 -12.43 5.55 -7.33
CA TYR A 443 -11.00 5.27 -7.42
C TYR A 443 -10.48 5.40 -8.86
N TYR A 444 -11.13 4.77 -9.84
CA TYR A 444 -10.71 4.87 -11.25
C TYR A 444 -10.91 6.26 -11.86
N ARG A 445 -11.71 7.13 -11.23
CA ARG A 445 -11.77 8.56 -11.54
C ARG A 445 -10.62 9.36 -10.94
N GLY A 446 -9.75 8.73 -10.16
CA GLY A 446 -8.62 9.37 -9.48
C GLY A 446 -8.99 10.11 -8.19
N GLU A 447 -10.20 9.87 -7.65
CA GLU A 447 -10.61 10.37 -6.35
C GLU A 447 -9.97 9.50 -5.24
N ARG A 448 -9.64 10.12 -4.10
CA ARG A 448 -9.21 9.37 -2.94
C ARG A 448 -10.41 8.70 -2.26
N VAL A 449 -10.30 7.39 -2.01
CA VAL A 449 -11.43 6.58 -1.53
C VAL A 449 -11.68 6.77 -0.04
N TRP A 450 -10.68 7.18 0.72
CA TRP A 450 -10.69 7.25 2.18
C TRP A 450 -10.79 8.68 2.75
N GLU A 451 -10.67 9.71 1.94
CA GLU A 451 -11.00 11.11 2.26
C GLU A 451 -12.48 11.39 1.94
#